data_cef61d3f53d15743466282c92d8ee682
#
_entry.id   cef61d3f53d15743466282c92d8ee682
#
_cell.length_a   1.000
_cell.length_b   1.000
_cell.length_c   1.000
_cell.angle_alpha   90.00
_cell.angle_beta   90.00
_cell.angle_gamma   90.00
#
_symmetry.space_group_name_H-M   'P 1'
#
loop_
_entity.id
_entity.type
_entity.pdbx_description
1 polymer ?
#
loop_
_entity_poly.entity_id
_entity_poly.type
_entity_poly.pdbx_seq_one_letter_code
_entity_poly.pdbx_strand_id
1 'polypeptide(L)'
;MKIFVPGRTEIIGNHTDHQLGRVIASAVKPGMTAVCDKSAELTAWVRSDGRRPMTVDLSKLEPVKKEEGTTLALIRGMACALKKRGYTVGGFTAEVRSELRSGGGLSSSAAFCVLMGRVMSELYNGGDIDPVTLARCAQEAENIHFGKPSGLMDQLACAIGKAVYIDFATDEIIPLDCDFGSMGLTLCLTDTGGSHAGLTEDYAAIRRDMNAVSAFYGQEVLRYVNYEEFKNKGFTDASAALRAEHFFEENERVPLMREAMARGDREGCLRYMNESGRSSEQKLRNIRCTAGDDRLEKGIELSAKLLKGKGAWRVHGGGFAGCVQALVPTDYFRDYARAMDASFGLNSCCKIM
;
A
#
# COMPACT_ATOMS: atom_id res chain seq x y z
N MET A 1 -13.03 -23.12 -9.38
CA MET A 1 -12.37 -23.07 -8.04
C MET A 1 -12.58 -21.70 -7.39
N LYS A 2 -12.28 -21.55 -6.07
CA LYS A 2 -12.45 -20.27 -5.36
C LYS A 2 -11.08 -19.80 -4.86
N ILE A 3 -10.70 -18.54 -5.16
CA ILE A 3 -9.41 -17.94 -4.83
C ILE A 3 -9.67 -16.63 -4.12
N PHE A 4 -8.91 -16.35 -3.06
CA PHE A 4 -8.95 -15.10 -2.30
C PHE A 4 -7.59 -14.41 -2.33
N VAL A 5 -7.59 -13.09 -2.50
CA VAL A 5 -6.41 -12.22 -2.35
C VAL A 5 -6.79 -11.05 -1.45
N PRO A 6 -6.04 -10.81 -0.37
CA PRO A 6 -6.29 -9.70 0.54
C PRO A 6 -5.93 -8.36 -0.12
N GLY A 7 -6.52 -7.27 0.39
CA GLY A 7 -5.94 -5.95 0.25
C GLY A 7 -4.71 -5.77 1.14
N ARG A 8 -4.12 -4.57 1.11
CA ARG A 8 -2.95 -4.27 1.94
C ARG A 8 -3.08 -2.92 2.66
N THR A 9 -2.34 -2.79 3.75
CA THR A 9 -2.06 -1.52 4.42
C THR A 9 -0.55 -1.36 4.62
N GLU A 10 -0.06 -0.12 4.57
CA GLU A 10 1.30 0.21 5.02
C GLU A 10 1.27 0.36 6.55
N ILE A 11 2.13 -0.35 7.27
CA ILE A 11 2.25 -0.23 8.72
C ILE A 11 3.19 0.93 9.09
N ILE A 12 4.34 1.02 8.41
CA ILE A 12 5.38 2.02 8.64
C ILE A 12 6.32 2.10 7.42
N GLY A 13 7.01 3.21 7.24
CA GLY A 13 7.90 3.46 6.10
C GLY A 13 7.33 4.47 5.11
N ASN A 14 6.61 5.47 5.63
CA ASN A 14 5.88 6.42 4.79
C ASN A 14 6.82 7.19 3.85
N HIS A 15 6.57 7.10 2.54
CA HIS A 15 7.35 7.74 1.49
C HIS A 15 8.85 7.38 1.45
N THR A 16 9.23 6.20 1.99
CA THR A 16 10.62 5.75 1.89
C THR A 16 10.90 4.93 0.63
N ASP A 17 9.90 4.29 0.05
CA ASP A 17 9.99 3.35 -1.07
C ASP A 17 10.63 3.98 -2.33
N HIS A 18 10.23 5.20 -2.69
CA HIS A 18 10.76 5.89 -3.86
C HIS A 18 12.20 6.46 -3.67
N GLN A 19 12.77 6.30 -2.48
CA GLN A 19 14.15 6.61 -2.12
C GLN A 19 14.94 5.34 -1.75
N LEU A 20 14.50 4.17 -2.19
CA LEU A 20 15.06 2.86 -1.89
C LEU A 20 15.15 2.56 -0.38
N GLY A 21 14.22 3.11 0.41
CA GLY A 21 14.13 2.88 1.85
C GLY A 21 13.48 1.56 2.21
N ARG A 22 13.17 1.43 3.50
CA ARG A 22 12.53 0.26 4.11
C ARG A 22 11.07 0.55 4.39
N VAL A 23 10.23 -0.48 4.28
CA VAL A 23 8.81 -0.40 4.65
C VAL A 23 8.35 -1.69 5.33
N ILE A 24 7.30 -1.61 6.14
CA ILE A 24 6.48 -2.76 6.52
C ILE A 24 5.08 -2.52 6.01
N ALA A 25 4.62 -3.43 5.16
CA ALA A 25 3.24 -3.50 4.73
C ALA A 25 2.59 -4.78 5.25
N SER A 26 1.28 -4.82 5.33
CA SER A 26 0.56 -6.01 5.77
C SER A 26 -0.67 -6.27 4.91
N ALA A 27 -0.91 -7.54 4.62
CA ALA A 27 -2.21 -7.98 4.15
C ALA A 27 -3.29 -7.66 5.21
N VAL A 28 -4.48 -7.36 4.76
CA VAL A 28 -5.63 -7.04 5.61
C VAL A 28 -6.79 -7.99 5.37
N LYS A 29 -7.75 -8.06 6.31
CA LYS A 29 -8.90 -8.97 6.19
C LYS A 29 -9.78 -8.71 4.97
N PRO A 30 -10.15 -7.45 4.63
CA PRO A 30 -10.86 -7.19 3.38
C PRO A 30 -10.01 -7.54 2.17
N GLY A 31 -10.63 -8.14 1.16
CA GLY A 31 -9.92 -8.55 -0.05
C GLY A 31 -10.85 -8.77 -1.23
N MET A 32 -10.36 -9.51 -2.21
CA MET A 32 -11.10 -9.89 -3.40
C MET A 32 -11.16 -11.41 -3.52
N THR A 33 -12.33 -11.92 -3.88
CA THR A 33 -12.55 -13.34 -4.14
C THR A 33 -12.92 -13.56 -5.60
N ALA A 34 -12.27 -14.50 -6.29
CA ALA A 34 -12.66 -14.98 -7.60
C ALA A 34 -13.22 -16.42 -7.51
N VAL A 35 -14.33 -16.67 -8.22
CA VAL A 35 -14.76 -18.02 -8.60
C VAL A 35 -14.41 -18.19 -10.07
N CYS A 36 -13.54 -19.15 -10.40
CA CYS A 36 -12.95 -19.25 -11.73
C CYS A 36 -12.88 -20.69 -12.23
N ASP A 37 -12.92 -20.84 -13.57
CA ASP A 37 -12.78 -22.09 -14.29
C ASP A 37 -11.98 -21.90 -15.59
N LYS A 38 -11.38 -23.00 -16.11
CA LYS A 38 -10.71 -22.98 -17.41
C LYS A 38 -11.71 -22.74 -18.53
N SER A 39 -11.27 -22.03 -19.56
CA SER A 39 -12.00 -21.88 -20.82
C SER A 39 -11.24 -22.55 -21.95
N ALA A 40 -11.97 -23.12 -22.93
CA ALA A 40 -11.36 -23.67 -24.15
C ALA A 40 -10.83 -22.58 -25.09
N GLU A 41 -11.44 -21.41 -25.07
CA GLU A 41 -10.97 -20.24 -25.84
C GLU A 41 -9.82 -19.55 -25.10
N LEU A 42 -8.83 -19.06 -25.84
CA LEU A 42 -7.70 -18.31 -25.27
C LEU A 42 -8.12 -16.86 -24.92
N THR A 43 -9.13 -16.74 -24.09
CA THR A 43 -9.70 -15.47 -23.62
C THR A 43 -9.88 -15.47 -22.11
N ALA A 44 -9.67 -14.31 -21.47
CA ALA A 44 -10.07 -14.09 -20.08
C ALA A 44 -11.44 -13.40 -20.05
N TRP A 45 -12.46 -14.08 -19.61
CA TRP A 45 -13.77 -13.50 -19.33
C TRP A 45 -13.89 -13.22 -17.83
N VAL A 46 -14.03 -11.95 -17.46
CA VAL A 46 -14.04 -11.52 -16.06
C VAL A 46 -15.23 -10.61 -15.79
N ARG A 47 -16.03 -10.95 -14.76
CA ARG A 47 -17.10 -10.09 -14.26
C ARG A 47 -16.81 -9.73 -12.80
N SER A 48 -16.84 -8.44 -12.46
CA SER A 48 -16.59 -7.94 -11.11
C SER A 48 -17.83 -7.25 -10.55
N ASP A 49 -18.24 -7.65 -9.34
CA ASP A 49 -19.35 -7.06 -8.56
C ASP A 49 -20.65 -6.88 -9.36
N GLY A 50 -21.00 -7.85 -10.20
CA GLY A 50 -22.20 -7.82 -11.02
C GLY A 50 -22.19 -6.80 -12.17
N ARG A 51 -21.07 -6.15 -12.43
CA ARG A 51 -20.88 -5.23 -13.56
C ARG A 51 -20.88 -5.99 -14.89
N ARG A 52 -20.87 -5.24 -16.00
CA ARG A 52 -20.74 -5.86 -17.32
C ARG A 52 -19.44 -6.65 -17.40
N PRO A 53 -19.46 -7.88 -17.94
CA PRO A 53 -18.26 -8.67 -18.09
C PRO A 53 -17.28 -8.01 -19.05
N MET A 54 -16.00 -8.27 -18.82
CA MET A 54 -14.89 -7.85 -19.65
C MET A 54 -14.28 -9.09 -20.30
N THR A 55 -13.87 -8.98 -21.55
CA THR A 55 -13.17 -10.05 -22.26
C THR A 55 -11.84 -9.54 -22.79
N VAL A 56 -10.76 -10.28 -22.51
CA VAL A 56 -9.40 -10.00 -22.98
C VAL A 56 -8.94 -11.17 -23.84
N ASP A 57 -8.55 -10.88 -25.08
CA ASP A 57 -7.90 -11.84 -25.97
C ASP A 57 -6.45 -12.07 -25.48
N LEU A 58 -6.17 -13.26 -24.94
CA LEU A 58 -4.88 -13.66 -24.39
C LEU A 58 -3.87 -14.12 -25.46
N SER A 59 -4.28 -14.17 -26.74
CA SER A 59 -3.35 -14.36 -27.86
C SER A 59 -2.56 -13.09 -28.16
N LYS A 60 -3.07 -11.91 -27.78
CA LYS A 60 -2.52 -10.57 -28.01
C LYS A 60 -2.18 -9.90 -26.69
N LEU A 61 -0.93 -10.03 -26.26
CA LEU A 61 -0.48 -9.60 -24.93
C LEU A 61 0.26 -8.26 -24.91
N GLU A 62 0.46 -7.61 -26.06
CA GLU A 62 1.10 -6.30 -26.13
C GLU A 62 0.24 -5.22 -25.45
N PRO A 63 0.86 -4.16 -24.88
CA PRO A 63 0.13 -3.05 -24.31
C PRO A 63 -0.82 -2.39 -25.32
N VAL A 64 -2.04 -2.10 -24.87
CA VAL A 64 -3.06 -1.46 -25.71
C VAL A 64 -3.39 -0.08 -25.14
N LYS A 65 -3.03 0.98 -25.84
CA LYS A 65 -3.20 2.37 -25.38
C LYS A 65 -4.63 2.71 -24.91
N LYS A 66 -5.65 2.16 -25.57
CA LYS A 66 -7.06 2.37 -25.21
C LYS A 66 -7.47 1.69 -23.88
N GLU A 67 -6.67 0.75 -23.41
CA GLU A 67 -6.92 0.01 -22.16
C GLU A 67 -6.21 0.64 -20.96
N GLU A 68 -5.32 1.61 -21.14
CA GLU A 68 -4.66 2.31 -20.05
C GLU A 68 -5.67 2.81 -19.02
N GLY A 69 -5.36 2.63 -17.73
CA GLY A 69 -6.25 2.97 -16.63
C GLY A 69 -7.45 2.02 -16.44
N THR A 70 -7.54 0.94 -17.22
CA THR A 70 -8.66 0.00 -17.13
C THR A 70 -8.25 -1.36 -16.58
N THR A 71 -9.23 -2.10 -16.07
CA THR A 71 -9.05 -3.48 -15.59
C THR A 71 -8.58 -4.44 -16.70
N LEU A 72 -8.90 -4.16 -17.97
CA LEU A 72 -8.44 -4.93 -19.13
C LEU A 72 -6.91 -4.94 -19.24
N ALA A 73 -6.30 -3.76 -19.04
CA ALA A 73 -4.85 -3.60 -19.05
C ALA A 73 -4.17 -4.44 -17.97
N LEU A 74 -4.75 -4.50 -16.75
CA LEU A 74 -4.22 -5.32 -15.66
C LEU A 74 -4.26 -6.82 -15.98
N ILE A 75 -5.36 -7.32 -16.55
CA ILE A 75 -5.50 -8.73 -16.97
C ILE A 75 -4.46 -9.06 -18.04
N ARG A 76 -4.39 -8.25 -19.11
CA ARG A 76 -3.46 -8.42 -20.22
C ARG A 76 -2.02 -8.34 -19.76
N GLY A 77 -1.69 -7.34 -18.94
CA GLY A 77 -0.36 -7.12 -18.40
C GLY A 77 0.12 -8.27 -17.53
N MET A 78 -0.76 -8.78 -16.65
CA MET A 78 -0.43 -9.94 -15.83
C MET A 78 -0.17 -11.19 -16.66
N ALA A 79 -1.01 -11.46 -17.66
CA ALA A 79 -0.80 -12.57 -18.60
C ALA A 79 0.51 -12.42 -19.39
N CYS A 80 0.82 -11.19 -19.86
CA CYS A 80 2.07 -10.86 -20.54
C CYS A 80 3.30 -11.15 -19.66
N ALA A 81 3.28 -10.62 -18.44
CA ALA A 81 4.39 -10.75 -17.50
C ALA A 81 4.66 -12.20 -17.09
N LEU A 82 3.61 -13.01 -16.90
CA LEU A 82 3.71 -14.45 -16.62
C LEU A 82 4.28 -15.20 -17.81
N LYS A 83 3.75 -14.95 -19.02
CA LYS A 83 4.23 -15.61 -20.26
C LYS A 83 5.70 -15.31 -20.56
N LYS A 84 6.14 -14.07 -20.35
CA LYS A 84 7.56 -13.67 -20.49
C LYS A 84 8.50 -14.44 -19.54
N ARG A 85 7.98 -14.89 -18.39
CA ARG A 85 8.72 -15.70 -17.41
C ARG A 85 8.59 -17.20 -17.63
N GLY A 86 7.96 -17.64 -18.74
CA GLY A 86 7.83 -19.04 -19.11
C GLY A 86 6.65 -19.78 -18.48
N TYR A 87 5.77 -19.08 -17.78
CA TYR A 87 4.56 -19.69 -17.22
C TYR A 87 3.48 -19.90 -18.29
N THR A 88 2.67 -20.94 -18.08
CA THR A 88 1.54 -21.24 -18.95
C THR A 88 0.41 -20.24 -18.71
N VAL A 89 -0.05 -19.62 -19.78
CA VAL A 89 -1.21 -18.74 -19.82
C VAL A 89 -2.29 -19.38 -20.69
N GLY A 90 -3.49 -19.55 -20.13
CA GLY A 90 -4.63 -20.13 -20.82
C GLY A 90 -5.91 -19.35 -20.56
N GLY A 91 -6.98 -19.67 -21.29
CA GLY A 91 -8.25 -18.98 -21.17
C GLY A 91 -9.01 -19.35 -19.89
N PHE A 92 -9.74 -18.40 -19.33
CA PHE A 92 -10.50 -18.63 -18.09
C PHE A 92 -11.74 -17.73 -18.01
N THR A 93 -12.67 -18.17 -17.15
CA THR A 93 -13.77 -17.35 -16.66
C THR A 93 -13.54 -17.02 -15.19
N ALA A 94 -13.89 -15.82 -14.74
CA ALA A 94 -13.79 -15.43 -13.34
C ALA A 94 -14.92 -14.46 -12.93
N GLU A 95 -15.64 -14.84 -11.88
CA GLU A 95 -16.59 -13.99 -11.16
C GLU A 95 -15.88 -13.43 -9.94
N VAL A 96 -15.67 -12.13 -9.91
CA VAL A 96 -14.92 -11.44 -8.84
C VAL A 96 -15.88 -10.68 -7.92
N ARG A 97 -15.71 -10.83 -6.61
CA ARG A 97 -16.35 -10.01 -5.57
C ARG A 97 -15.29 -9.28 -4.78
N SER A 98 -15.49 -7.98 -4.56
CA SER A 98 -14.57 -7.12 -3.83
C SER A 98 -15.20 -6.63 -2.52
N GLU A 99 -14.47 -6.80 -1.43
CA GLU A 99 -14.74 -6.13 -0.16
C GLU A 99 -13.94 -4.83 -0.02
N LEU A 100 -13.04 -4.56 -0.99
CA LEU A 100 -12.19 -3.37 -1.01
C LEU A 100 -12.95 -2.19 -1.61
N ARG A 101 -13.11 -1.14 -0.82
CA ARG A 101 -13.70 0.12 -1.33
C ARG A 101 -12.73 0.78 -2.31
N SER A 102 -13.26 1.24 -3.44
CA SER A 102 -12.48 2.04 -4.39
C SER A 102 -12.08 3.37 -3.72
N GLY A 103 -10.79 3.72 -3.78
CA GLY A 103 -10.27 4.91 -3.08
C GLY A 103 -10.05 4.74 -1.58
N GLY A 104 -10.39 3.60 -0.98
CA GLY A 104 -10.24 3.34 0.47
C GLY A 104 -8.81 3.04 0.94
N GLY A 105 -7.79 3.32 0.13
CA GLY A 105 -6.38 3.16 0.53
C GLY A 105 -5.85 1.72 0.62
N LEU A 106 -6.69 0.69 0.36
CA LEU A 106 -6.34 -0.73 0.54
C LEU A 106 -5.84 -1.42 -0.74
N SER A 107 -5.40 -0.65 -1.74
CA SER A 107 -4.80 -1.11 -3.02
C SER A 107 -5.62 -2.12 -3.82
N SER A 108 -6.83 -1.74 -4.18
CA SER A 108 -7.72 -2.60 -4.98
C SER A 108 -7.13 -3.00 -6.34
N SER A 109 -6.35 -2.14 -7.01
CA SER A 109 -5.71 -2.46 -8.29
C SER A 109 -4.64 -3.55 -8.15
N ALA A 110 -3.76 -3.43 -7.14
CA ALA A 110 -2.74 -4.44 -6.87
C ALA A 110 -3.36 -5.78 -6.46
N ALA A 111 -4.35 -5.76 -5.55
CA ALA A 111 -5.08 -6.96 -5.15
C ALA A 111 -5.75 -7.65 -6.35
N PHE A 112 -6.40 -6.88 -7.24
CA PHE A 112 -7.01 -7.42 -8.46
C PHE A 112 -5.97 -8.04 -9.40
N CYS A 113 -4.86 -7.34 -9.63
CA CYS A 113 -3.80 -7.83 -10.52
C CYS A 113 -3.19 -9.13 -9.98
N VAL A 114 -2.88 -9.19 -8.68
CA VAL A 114 -2.40 -10.41 -8.01
C VAL A 114 -3.45 -11.52 -8.07
N LEU A 115 -4.75 -11.20 -7.92
CA LEU A 115 -5.83 -12.18 -8.03
C LEU A 115 -5.86 -12.82 -9.44
N MET A 116 -5.71 -12.04 -10.50
CA MET A 116 -5.61 -12.57 -11.86
C MET A 116 -4.39 -13.47 -12.06
N GLY A 117 -3.26 -13.11 -11.47
CA GLY A 117 -2.07 -13.96 -11.44
C GLY A 117 -2.28 -15.26 -10.68
N ARG A 118 -2.94 -15.21 -9.53
CA ARG A 118 -3.32 -16.42 -8.78
C ARG A 118 -4.27 -17.31 -9.57
N VAL A 119 -5.24 -16.74 -10.27
CA VAL A 119 -6.15 -17.51 -11.17
C VAL A 119 -5.34 -18.26 -12.22
N MET A 120 -4.40 -17.61 -12.91
CA MET A 120 -3.56 -18.25 -13.91
C MET A 120 -2.59 -19.27 -13.30
N SER A 121 -2.07 -19.01 -12.08
CA SER A 121 -1.25 -19.94 -11.34
C SER A 121 -2.00 -21.24 -11.03
N GLU A 122 -3.15 -21.13 -10.41
CA GLU A 122 -3.95 -22.30 -9.98
C GLU A 122 -4.49 -23.10 -11.18
N LEU A 123 -4.98 -22.43 -12.22
CA LEU A 123 -5.58 -23.12 -13.35
C LEU A 123 -4.56 -23.78 -14.27
N TYR A 124 -3.35 -23.23 -14.41
CA TYR A 124 -2.41 -23.66 -15.46
C TYR A 124 -1.01 -23.99 -14.96
N ASN A 125 -0.65 -23.66 -13.72
CA ASN A 125 0.71 -23.80 -13.19
C ASN A 125 0.72 -24.49 -11.81
N GLY A 126 -0.30 -25.29 -11.50
CA GLY A 126 -0.38 -26.06 -10.26
C GLY A 126 -0.51 -25.26 -8.96
N GLY A 127 -0.68 -23.94 -9.05
CA GLY A 127 -0.65 -23.05 -7.88
C GLY A 127 0.76 -22.69 -7.40
N ASP A 128 1.80 -23.13 -8.14
CA ASP A 128 3.21 -23.12 -7.69
C ASP A 128 3.96 -21.83 -8.05
N ILE A 129 3.30 -20.83 -8.64
CA ILE A 129 3.98 -19.55 -8.92
C ILE A 129 4.24 -18.82 -7.59
N ASP A 130 5.52 -18.60 -7.32
CA ASP A 130 6.00 -17.92 -6.12
C ASP A 130 5.33 -16.54 -5.93
N PRO A 131 4.91 -16.18 -4.69
CA PRO A 131 4.26 -14.90 -4.40
C PRO A 131 5.05 -13.66 -4.80
N VAL A 132 6.39 -13.68 -4.66
CA VAL A 132 7.24 -12.55 -5.08
C VAL A 132 7.22 -12.39 -6.59
N THR A 133 7.25 -13.51 -7.32
CA THR A 133 7.11 -13.52 -8.78
C THR A 133 5.74 -12.97 -9.21
N LEU A 134 4.65 -13.38 -8.56
CA LEU A 134 3.32 -12.82 -8.81
C LEU A 134 3.27 -11.31 -8.57
N ALA A 135 3.88 -10.84 -7.47
CA ALA A 135 3.96 -9.42 -7.15
C ALA A 135 4.72 -8.62 -8.20
N ARG A 136 5.88 -9.13 -8.66
CA ARG A 136 6.67 -8.48 -9.73
C ARG A 136 5.92 -8.45 -11.06
N CYS A 137 5.20 -9.52 -11.42
CA CYS A 137 4.32 -9.54 -12.59
C CYS A 137 3.20 -8.51 -12.48
N ALA A 138 2.60 -8.37 -11.29
CA ALA A 138 1.53 -7.40 -11.04
C ALA A 138 2.05 -5.95 -11.13
N GLN A 139 3.26 -5.69 -10.62
CA GLN A 139 3.91 -4.38 -10.77
C GLN A 139 4.20 -4.06 -12.24
N GLU A 140 4.73 -5.02 -13.01
CA GLU A 140 4.98 -4.86 -14.45
C GLU A 140 3.68 -4.56 -15.21
N ALA A 141 2.57 -5.23 -14.85
CA ALA A 141 1.27 -4.99 -15.42
C ALA A 141 0.74 -3.56 -15.13
N GLU A 142 0.90 -3.07 -13.89
CA GLU A 142 0.53 -1.69 -13.54
C GLU A 142 1.41 -0.66 -14.27
N ASN A 143 2.72 -0.86 -14.30
CA ASN A 143 3.65 0.12 -14.86
C ASN A 143 3.59 0.19 -16.39
N ILE A 144 3.50 -0.96 -17.07
CA ILE A 144 3.64 -1.03 -18.54
C ILE A 144 2.29 -0.98 -19.25
N HIS A 145 1.27 -1.68 -18.72
CA HIS A 145 -0.02 -1.81 -19.38
C HIS A 145 -1.06 -0.84 -18.86
N PHE A 146 -1.11 -0.67 -17.54
CA PHE A 146 -2.09 0.23 -16.92
C PHE A 146 -1.64 1.70 -16.94
N GLY A 147 -0.33 1.96 -17.07
CA GLY A 147 0.23 3.31 -17.16
C GLY A 147 0.35 4.02 -15.80
N LYS A 148 0.39 3.28 -14.70
CA LYS A 148 0.57 3.84 -13.34
C LYS A 148 1.94 3.44 -12.79
N PRO A 149 2.88 4.38 -12.59
CA PRO A 149 4.17 4.08 -11.98
C PRO A 149 3.96 3.66 -10.51
N SER A 150 3.97 2.36 -10.26
CA SER A 150 3.79 1.76 -8.92
C SER A 150 5.10 1.22 -8.38
N GLY A 151 5.33 1.39 -7.07
CA GLY A 151 6.31 0.60 -6.31
C GLY A 151 5.86 -0.88 -6.20
N LEU A 152 6.67 -1.69 -5.54
CA LEU A 152 6.40 -3.13 -5.39
C LEU A 152 5.68 -3.49 -4.07
N MET A 153 5.57 -2.57 -3.12
CA MET A 153 5.04 -2.80 -1.78
C MET A 153 3.62 -3.39 -1.78
N ASP A 154 2.74 -2.79 -2.55
CA ASP A 154 1.32 -3.15 -2.61
C ASP A 154 1.12 -4.58 -3.08
N GLN A 155 1.77 -4.93 -4.18
CA GLN A 155 1.67 -6.23 -4.82
C GLN A 155 2.29 -7.32 -3.95
N LEU A 156 3.44 -7.04 -3.26
CA LEU A 156 4.08 -7.98 -2.34
C LEU A 156 3.17 -8.32 -1.17
N ALA A 157 2.60 -7.32 -0.49
CA ALA A 157 1.73 -7.58 0.65
C ALA A 157 0.46 -8.35 0.24
N CYS A 158 -0.16 -8.01 -0.90
CA CYS A 158 -1.31 -8.75 -1.43
C CYS A 158 -0.95 -10.19 -1.83
N ALA A 159 0.20 -10.41 -2.46
CA ALA A 159 0.61 -11.73 -2.95
C ALA A 159 1.07 -12.66 -1.82
N ILE A 160 1.85 -12.16 -0.86
CA ILE A 160 2.36 -12.90 0.29
C ILE A 160 1.22 -13.23 1.28
N GLY A 161 0.24 -12.32 1.41
CA GLY A 161 -0.93 -12.53 2.27
C GLY A 161 -0.66 -12.42 3.77
N LYS A 162 0.49 -11.84 4.16
CA LYS A 162 0.93 -11.58 5.53
C LYS A 162 1.52 -10.17 5.65
N ALA A 163 1.96 -9.81 6.85
CA ALA A 163 2.87 -8.68 7.00
C ALA A 163 4.21 -9.00 6.32
N VAL A 164 4.84 -7.99 5.73
CA VAL A 164 6.11 -8.13 5.02
C VAL A 164 6.99 -6.91 5.27
N TYR A 165 8.23 -7.16 5.66
CA TYR A 165 9.30 -6.18 5.65
C TYR A 165 9.97 -6.19 4.30
N ILE A 166 10.22 -5.02 3.75
CA ILE A 166 10.86 -4.84 2.45
C ILE A 166 11.96 -3.80 2.61
N ASP A 167 13.19 -4.14 2.20
CA ASP A 167 14.27 -3.18 1.99
C ASP A 167 14.53 -3.05 0.49
N PHE A 168 14.14 -1.91 -0.09
CA PHE A 168 14.22 -1.69 -1.53
C PHE A 168 15.66 -1.51 -2.05
N ALA A 169 16.62 -1.19 -1.18
CA ALA A 169 18.01 -1.05 -1.58
C ALA A 169 18.72 -2.40 -1.77
N THR A 170 18.32 -3.40 -1.00
CA THR A 170 18.91 -4.75 -1.01
C THR A 170 18.04 -5.80 -1.64
N ASP A 171 16.81 -5.43 -2.04
CA ASP A 171 15.75 -6.34 -2.50
C ASP A 171 15.39 -7.43 -1.47
N GLU A 172 15.61 -7.13 -0.18
CA GLU A 172 15.30 -8.04 0.91
C GLU A 172 13.79 -8.03 1.19
N ILE A 173 13.15 -9.20 1.15
CA ILE A 173 11.71 -9.38 1.37
C ILE A 173 11.55 -10.45 2.46
N ILE A 174 11.06 -10.05 3.64
CA ILE A 174 10.90 -10.94 4.79
C ILE A 174 9.43 -10.97 5.21
N PRO A 175 8.70 -12.09 5.01
CA PRO A 175 7.39 -12.27 5.61
C PRO A 175 7.47 -12.22 7.13
N LEU A 176 6.53 -11.50 7.76
CA LEU A 176 6.47 -11.33 9.21
C LEU A 176 5.19 -11.96 9.75
N ASP A 177 5.33 -12.66 10.88
CA ASP A 177 4.17 -13.05 11.67
C ASP A 177 3.88 -11.90 12.67
N CYS A 178 2.76 -11.22 12.46
CA CYS A 178 2.31 -10.15 13.34
C CYS A 178 0.83 -10.33 13.67
N ASP A 179 0.53 -10.34 14.96
CA ASP A 179 -0.83 -10.37 15.47
C ASP A 179 -1.03 -9.23 16.48
N PHE A 180 -1.51 -8.09 16.01
CA PHE A 180 -1.87 -6.98 16.90
C PHE A 180 -2.99 -7.37 17.87
N GLY A 181 -3.86 -8.34 17.51
CA GLY A 181 -4.91 -8.84 18.38
C GLY A 181 -4.37 -9.50 19.66
N SER A 182 -3.29 -10.27 19.55
CA SER A 182 -2.62 -10.87 20.72
C SER A 182 -2.00 -9.83 21.65
N MET A 183 -1.66 -8.65 21.12
CA MET A 183 -1.18 -7.50 21.90
C MET A 183 -2.35 -6.67 22.50
N GLY A 184 -3.61 -7.10 22.34
CA GLY A 184 -4.79 -6.35 22.76
C GLY A 184 -5.04 -5.09 21.93
N LEU A 185 -4.58 -5.07 20.68
CA LEU A 185 -4.72 -3.95 19.74
C LEU A 185 -5.56 -4.35 18.52
N THR A 186 -6.31 -3.40 18.01
CA THR A 186 -7.03 -3.49 16.73
C THR A 186 -6.46 -2.47 15.77
N LEU A 187 -5.99 -2.92 14.61
CA LEU A 187 -5.61 -2.03 13.51
C LEU A 187 -6.85 -1.65 12.72
N CYS A 188 -7.08 -0.36 12.54
CA CYS A 188 -8.21 0.16 11.80
C CYS A 188 -7.81 1.30 10.88
N LEU A 189 -8.65 1.53 9.87
CA LEU A 189 -8.60 2.71 9.01
C LEU A 189 -9.89 3.51 9.17
N THR A 190 -9.75 4.82 9.20
CA THR A 190 -10.87 5.75 9.08
C THR A 190 -10.74 6.52 7.79
N ASP A 191 -11.67 6.33 6.87
CA ASP A 191 -11.82 7.14 5.66
C ASP A 191 -12.41 8.51 6.04
N THR A 192 -11.64 9.56 5.82
CA THR A 192 -12.07 10.94 6.15
C THR A 192 -12.92 11.56 5.04
N GLY A 193 -13.12 10.85 3.93
CA GLY A 193 -13.88 11.34 2.77
C GLY A 193 -13.13 12.36 1.92
N GLY A 194 -11.83 12.59 2.18
CA GLY A 194 -10.97 13.46 1.37
C GLY A 194 -10.73 12.91 -0.03
N SER A 195 -10.70 13.80 -1.04
CA SER A 195 -10.45 13.42 -2.42
C SER A 195 -8.98 13.56 -2.78
N HIS A 196 -8.43 12.55 -3.45
CA HIS A 196 -7.07 12.61 -4.03
C HIS A 196 -7.04 13.36 -5.39
N ALA A 197 -8.18 13.82 -5.90
CA ALA A 197 -8.25 14.55 -7.14
C ALA A 197 -7.53 15.91 -7.02
N GLY A 198 -6.63 16.20 -7.95
CA GLY A 198 -5.87 17.46 -7.96
C GLY A 198 -4.63 17.50 -7.06
N LEU A 199 -4.29 16.42 -6.36
CA LEU A 199 -3.14 16.35 -5.44
C LEU A 199 -1.85 15.85 -6.09
N THR A 200 -1.80 15.69 -7.41
CA THR A 200 -0.63 15.17 -8.13
C THR A 200 0.64 15.98 -7.84
N GLU A 201 0.52 17.32 -7.77
CA GLU A 201 1.65 18.21 -7.49
C GLU A 201 2.13 18.09 -6.05
N ASP A 202 1.22 17.92 -5.07
CA ASP A 202 1.60 17.70 -3.66
C ASP A 202 2.45 16.43 -3.50
N TYR A 203 2.06 15.32 -4.17
CA TYR A 203 2.85 14.10 -4.19
C TYR A 203 4.17 14.26 -4.93
N ALA A 204 4.15 14.90 -6.10
CA ALA A 204 5.34 15.15 -6.89
C ALA A 204 6.36 16.02 -6.15
N ALA A 205 5.89 16.98 -5.35
CA ALA A 205 6.74 17.86 -4.54
C ALA A 205 7.56 17.07 -3.50
N ILE A 206 6.99 16.06 -2.82
CA ILE A 206 7.75 15.25 -1.87
C ILE A 206 8.93 14.57 -2.57
N ARG A 207 8.66 13.91 -3.69
CA ARG A 207 9.70 13.19 -4.43
C ARG A 207 10.75 14.13 -5.00
N ARG A 208 10.33 15.28 -5.55
CA ARG A 208 11.22 16.32 -6.08
C ARG A 208 12.16 16.85 -5.02
N ASP A 209 11.66 17.17 -3.83
CA ASP A 209 12.45 17.69 -2.73
C ASP A 209 13.47 16.67 -2.22
N MET A 210 13.07 15.43 -2.02
CA MET A 210 13.98 14.35 -1.62
C MET A 210 15.08 14.10 -2.66
N ASN A 211 14.72 14.13 -3.96
CA ASN A 211 15.68 13.99 -5.05
C ASN A 211 16.64 15.19 -5.13
N ALA A 212 16.18 16.42 -4.84
CA ALA A 212 17.05 17.57 -4.80
C ALA A 212 18.11 17.47 -3.70
N VAL A 213 17.73 16.95 -2.53
CA VAL A 213 18.67 16.69 -1.44
C VAL A 213 19.66 15.59 -1.83
N SER A 214 19.20 14.44 -2.34
CA SER A 214 20.13 13.35 -2.72
C SER A 214 21.12 13.80 -3.79
N ALA A 215 20.65 14.53 -4.80
CA ALA A 215 21.52 15.09 -5.86
C ALA A 215 22.57 16.07 -5.33
N PHE A 216 22.24 16.91 -4.33
CA PHE A 216 23.19 17.82 -3.68
C PHE A 216 24.35 17.07 -3.02
N TYR A 217 24.08 15.87 -2.49
CA TYR A 217 25.10 14.97 -1.94
C TYR A 217 25.73 14.03 -2.98
N GLY A 218 25.45 14.22 -4.29
CA GLY A 218 26.01 13.42 -5.37
C GLY A 218 25.46 12.00 -5.42
N GLN A 219 24.26 11.76 -4.87
CA GLN A 219 23.60 10.45 -4.83
C GLN A 219 22.31 10.45 -5.65
N GLU A 220 21.94 9.27 -6.17
CA GLU A 220 20.68 9.09 -6.92
C GLU A 220 19.45 9.16 -6.01
N VAL A 221 19.59 8.65 -4.79
CA VAL A 221 18.52 8.56 -3.78
C VAL A 221 19.05 8.82 -2.38
N LEU A 222 18.18 9.21 -1.47
CA LEU A 222 18.55 9.49 -0.07
C LEU A 222 19.13 8.27 0.66
N ARG A 223 18.79 7.05 0.25
CA ARG A 223 19.31 5.82 0.83
C ARG A 223 20.84 5.74 0.85
N TYR A 224 21.50 6.36 -0.13
CA TYR A 224 22.95 6.34 -0.28
C TYR A 224 23.64 7.59 0.28
N VAL A 225 22.87 8.57 0.75
CA VAL A 225 23.40 9.74 1.44
C VAL A 225 23.80 9.38 2.86
N ASN A 226 24.98 9.79 3.30
CA ASN A 226 25.41 9.63 4.68
C ASN A 226 24.61 10.56 5.60
N TYR A 227 23.83 9.98 6.53
CA TYR A 227 22.96 10.77 7.41
C TYR A 227 23.74 11.68 8.36
N GLU A 228 24.92 11.28 8.86
CA GLU A 228 25.75 12.14 9.71
C GLU A 228 26.29 13.34 8.91
N GLU A 229 26.68 13.13 7.66
CA GLU A 229 27.08 14.23 6.77
C GLU A 229 25.89 15.19 6.55
N PHE A 230 24.71 14.67 6.28
CA PHE A 230 23.48 15.48 6.14
C PHE A 230 23.20 16.30 7.40
N LYS A 231 23.29 15.71 8.61
CA LYS A 231 23.08 16.45 9.87
C LYS A 231 24.06 17.59 10.08
N ASN A 232 25.32 17.42 9.65
CA ASN A 232 26.36 18.41 9.83
C ASN A 232 26.30 19.52 8.77
N LYS A 233 25.99 19.19 7.52
CA LYS A 233 26.05 20.12 6.38
C LYS A 233 24.67 20.72 6.06
N GLY A 234 23.60 19.97 6.28
CA GLY A 234 22.22 20.37 5.99
C GLY A 234 21.91 20.55 4.51
N PHE A 235 20.82 21.22 4.23
CA PHE A 235 20.39 21.62 2.89
C PHE A 235 19.74 23.00 2.95
N THR A 236 19.90 23.82 1.92
CA THR A 236 19.48 25.23 1.94
C THR A 236 17.96 25.41 1.96
N ASP A 237 17.22 24.57 1.26
CA ASP A 237 15.75 24.56 1.31
C ASP A 237 15.27 23.82 2.56
N ALA A 238 14.68 24.56 3.50
CA ALA A 238 14.24 24.01 4.78
C ALA A 238 13.13 22.97 4.63
N SER A 239 12.26 23.08 3.63
CA SER A 239 11.18 22.10 3.39
C SER A 239 11.74 20.79 2.87
N ALA A 240 12.64 20.86 1.88
CA ALA A 240 13.32 19.69 1.34
C ALA A 240 14.22 19.01 2.39
N ALA A 241 14.90 19.81 3.24
CA ALA A 241 15.69 19.30 4.36
C ALA A 241 14.85 18.52 5.35
N LEU A 242 13.67 19.02 5.75
CA LEU A 242 12.75 18.33 6.64
C LEU A 242 12.22 17.02 6.03
N ARG A 243 11.90 17.00 4.74
CA ARG A 243 11.47 15.79 4.02
C ARG A 243 12.58 14.74 3.95
N ALA A 244 13.83 15.16 3.74
CA ALA A 244 14.97 14.25 3.80
C ALA A 244 15.22 13.73 5.22
N GLU A 245 15.11 14.57 6.25
CA GLU A 245 15.22 14.15 7.66
C GLU A 245 14.12 13.12 8.02
N HIS A 246 12.87 13.35 7.55
CA HIS A 246 11.81 12.34 7.67
C HIS A 246 12.25 11.01 7.08
N PHE A 247 12.79 11.00 5.86
CA PHE A 247 13.25 9.77 5.21
C PHE A 247 14.28 9.04 6.07
N PHE A 248 15.33 9.70 6.54
CA PHE A 248 16.39 9.06 7.32
C PHE A 248 15.85 8.43 8.60
N GLU A 249 15.05 9.20 9.36
CA GLU A 249 14.50 8.72 10.61
C GLU A 249 13.45 7.61 10.40
N GLU A 250 12.59 7.75 9.39
CA GLU A 250 11.58 6.75 9.08
C GLU A 250 12.22 5.43 8.63
N ASN A 251 13.26 5.51 7.81
CA ASN A 251 14.01 4.36 7.34
C ASN A 251 14.68 3.58 8.48
N GLU A 252 15.17 4.25 9.54
CA GLU A 252 15.69 3.60 10.74
C GLU A 252 14.61 3.11 11.69
N ARG A 253 13.43 3.72 11.68
CA ARG A 253 12.27 3.33 12.51
C ARG A 253 11.66 2.01 12.05
N VAL A 254 11.73 1.69 10.75
CA VAL A 254 11.15 0.47 10.19
C VAL A 254 11.74 -0.81 10.79
N PRO A 255 13.07 -1.01 10.88
CA PRO A 255 13.65 -2.17 11.58
C PRO A 255 13.24 -2.27 13.06
N LEU A 256 13.16 -1.13 13.76
CA LEU A 256 12.73 -1.09 15.17
C LEU A 256 11.27 -1.55 15.33
N MET A 257 10.39 -1.13 14.42
CA MET A 257 9.01 -1.64 14.37
C MET A 257 8.98 -3.14 14.11
N ARG A 258 9.80 -3.64 13.16
CA ARG A 258 9.91 -5.08 12.87
C ARG A 258 10.27 -5.87 14.13
N GLU A 259 11.25 -5.40 14.89
CA GLU A 259 11.66 -6.05 16.14
C GLU A 259 10.55 -6.00 17.21
N ALA A 260 9.86 -4.87 17.36
CA ALA A 260 8.75 -4.74 18.29
C ALA A 260 7.60 -5.71 17.92
N MET A 261 7.25 -5.80 16.64
CA MET A 261 6.24 -6.75 16.15
C MET A 261 6.65 -8.19 16.44
N ALA A 262 7.90 -8.56 16.13
CA ALA A 262 8.40 -9.94 16.34
C ALA A 262 8.42 -10.37 17.82
N ARG A 263 8.60 -9.42 18.74
CA ARG A 263 8.61 -9.68 20.19
C ARG A 263 7.22 -9.57 20.85
N GLY A 264 6.19 -9.18 20.09
CA GLY A 264 4.88 -8.84 20.69
C GLY A 264 4.96 -7.61 21.62
N ASP A 265 5.92 -6.71 21.39
CA ASP A 265 6.12 -5.48 22.17
C ASP A 265 5.06 -4.44 21.80
N ARG A 266 3.94 -4.47 22.56
CA ARG A 266 2.83 -3.53 22.40
C ARG A 266 3.28 -2.07 22.46
N GLU A 267 4.06 -1.71 23.48
CA GLU A 267 4.48 -0.33 23.71
C GLU A 267 5.45 0.16 22.63
N GLY A 268 6.34 -0.71 22.16
CA GLY A 268 7.20 -0.45 21.02
C GLY A 268 6.42 -0.18 19.74
N CYS A 269 5.43 -1.02 19.43
CA CYS A 269 4.57 -0.82 18.25
C CYS A 269 3.81 0.51 18.31
N LEU A 270 3.21 0.85 19.46
CA LEU A 270 2.51 2.12 19.65
C LEU A 270 3.47 3.32 19.52
N ARG A 271 4.64 3.22 20.14
CA ARG A 271 5.66 4.28 20.08
C ARG A 271 6.11 4.56 18.66
N TYR A 272 6.54 3.53 17.92
CA TYR A 272 7.07 3.72 16.56
C TYR A 272 6.01 4.18 15.58
N MET A 273 4.77 3.72 15.69
CA MET A 273 3.67 4.25 14.88
C MET A 273 3.38 5.73 15.17
N ASN A 274 3.37 6.14 16.44
CA ASN A 274 3.18 7.54 16.81
C ASN A 274 4.35 8.42 16.38
N GLU A 275 5.59 7.93 16.45
CA GLU A 275 6.77 8.66 15.95
C GLU A 275 6.72 8.83 14.44
N SER A 276 6.33 7.79 13.68
CA SER A 276 6.08 7.86 12.24
C SER A 276 5.00 8.89 11.92
N GLY A 277 3.89 8.88 12.65
CA GLY A 277 2.79 9.84 12.47
C GLY A 277 3.24 11.28 12.69
N ARG A 278 3.98 11.55 13.77
CA ARG A 278 4.55 12.90 14.05
C ARG A 278 5.55 13.34 12.97
N SER A 279 6.40 12.42 12.53
CA SER A 279 7.37 12.71 11.47
C SER A 279 6.68 13.02 10.14
N SER A 280 5.61 12.30 9.80
CA SER A 280 4.77 12.57 8.63
C SER A 280 4.12 13.96 8.72
N GLU A 281 3.61 14.36 9.89
CA GLU A 281 2.98 15.67 10.09
C GLU A 281 3.99 16.82 10.07
N GLN A 282 5.08 16.69 10.82
CA GLN A 282 5.99 17.81 11.10
C GLN A 282 7.09 17.99 10.05
N LYS A 283 7.58 16.88 9.48
CA LYS A 283 8.74 16.85 8.57
C LYS A 283 8.33 16.58 7.13
N LEU A 284 7.61 15.48 6.86
CA LEU A 284 7.15 15.15 5.52
C LEU A 284 6.05 16.12 5.05
N ARG A 285 5.18 16.57 5.97
CA ARG A 285 4.11 17.54 5.75
C ARG A 285 3.07 17.05 4.74
N ASN A 286 2.67 15.79 4.86
CA ASN A 286 1.68 15.16 3.99
C ASN A 286 0.28 15.02 4.62
N ILE A 287 -0.03 15.82 5.67
CA ILE A 287 -1.36 15.86 6.28
C ILE A 287 -2.24 16.91 5.61
N ARG A 288 -1.70 18.10 5.34
CA ARG A 288 -2.41 19.23 4.71
C ARG A 288 -2.12 19.28 3.23
N CYS A 289 -3.17 19.43 2.41
CA CYS A 289 -3.02 19.61 0.98
C CYS A 289 -3.16 21.08 0.56
N THR A 290 -2.59 21.40 -0.60
CA THR A 290 -2.69 22.76 -1.19
C THR A 290 -4.12 23.11 -1.59
N ALA A 291 -4.99 22.12 -1.82
CA ALA A 291 -6.39 22.32 -2.15
C ALA A 291 -7.27 22.80 -0.97
N GLY A 292 -6.71 22.86 0.25
CA GLY A 292 -7.40 23.36 1.44
C GLY A 292 -8.42 22.38 2.06
N ASP A 293 -8.40 21.11 1.69
CA ASP A 293 -9.19 20.05 2.36
C ASP A 293 -8.54 19.70 3.70
N ASP A 294 -9.25 19.95 4.81
CA ASP A 294 -8.76 19.74 6.19
C ASP A 294 -9.28 18.46 6.84
N ARG A 295 -10.01 17.62 6.10
CA ARG A 295 -10.67 16.42 6.67
C ARG A 295 -9.66 15.42 7.23
N LEU A 296 -8.54 15.21 6.56
CA LEU A 296 -7.47 14.33 7.05
C LEU A 296 -6.87 14.88 8.36
N GLU A 297 -6.59 16.19 8.42
CA GLU A 297 -6.08 16.86 9.62
C GLU A 297 -7.05 16.70 10.80
N LYS A 298 -8.35 16.97 10.59
CA LYS A 298 -9.40 16.74 11.61
C LYS A 298 -9.45 15.28 12.07
N GLY A 299 -9.24 14.31 11.18
CA GLY A 299 -9.17 12.90 11.53
C GLY A 299 -7.96 12.57 12.41
N ILE A 300 -6.79 13.13 12.11
CA ILE A 300 -5.57 13.02 12.92
C ILE A 300 -5.78 13.64 14.30
N GLU A 301 -6.30 14.86 14.37
CA GLU A 301 -6.58 15.57 15.64
C GLU A 301 -7.58 14.82 16.53
N LEU A 302 -8.66 14.30 15.94
CA LEU A 302 -9.66 13.52 16.68
C LEU A 302 -9.04 12.22 17.20
N SER A 303 -8.23 11.52 16.37
CA SER A 303 -7.51 10.33 16.81
C SER A 303 -6.53 10.63 17.93
N ALA A 304 -5.80 11.75 17.86
CA ALA A 304 -4.91 12.22 18.91
C ALA A 304 -5.65 12.42 20.23
N LYS A 305 -6.82 13.09 20.20
CA LYS A 305 -7.66 13.30 21.39
C LYS A 305 -8.16 11.99 22.00
N LEU A 306 -8.60 11.04 21.17
CA LEU A 306 -9.20 9.79 21.63
C LEU A 306 -8.17 8.75 22.08
N LEU A 307 -6.97 8.73 21.50
CA LEU A 307 -5.97 7.68 21.70
C LEU A 307 -4.75 8.11 22.50
N LYS A 308 -4.66 9.37 22.93
CA LYS A 308 -3.53 9.86 23.73
C LYS A 308 -3.28 8.98 24.95
N GLY A 309 -2.05 8.46 25.07
CA GLY A 309 -1.61 7.62 26.18
C GLY A 309 -2.11 6.17 26.18
N LYS A 310 -2.86 5.72 25.15
CA LYS A 310 -3.38 4.34 25.10
C LYS A 310 -3.33 3.68 23.72
N GLY A 311 -3.15 4.44 22.64
CA GLY A 311 -3.11 3.92 21.27
C GLY A 311 -2.11 4.68 20.40
N ALA A 312 -2.14 4.40 19.10
CA ALA A 312 -1.32 5.09 18.13
C ALA A 312 -2.13 5.44 16.88
N TRP A 313 -1.71 6.50 16.18
CA TRP A 313 -2.36 6.98 14.96
C TRP A 313 -1.35 7.63 14.02
N ARG A 314 -1.67 7.58 12.74
CA ARG A 314 -0.88 8.24 11.68
C ARG A 314 -1.73 8.45 10.43
N VAL A 315 -1.22 9.26 9.52
CA VAL A 315 -1.73 9.26 8.15
C VAL A 315 -1.49 7.91 7.49
N HIS A 316 -2.42 7.45 6.67
CA HIS A 316 -2.30 6.22 5.90
C HIS A 316 -1.92 6.51 4.44
N GLY A 317 -0.89 5.81 3.93
CA GLY A 317 -0.42 5.94 2.56
C GLY A 317 0.19 7.31 2.23
N GLY A 318 -0.04 7.81 1.03
CA GLY A 318 0.58 9.04 0.55
C GLY A 318 0.20 10.32 1.29
N GLY A 319 -0.92 10.32 2.01
CA GLY A 319 -1.40 11.50 2.72
C GLY A 319 -2.14 12.51 1.86
N PHE A 320 -2.17 13.77 2.30
CA PHE A 320 -2.88 14.92 1.74
C PHE A 320 -4.40 14.79 1.71
N ALA A 321 -4.92 13.57 1.67
CA ALA A 321 -6.32 13.18 1.75
C ALA A 321 -6.43 11.70 2.18
N GLY A 322 -7.63 11.14 2.20
CA GLY A 322 -7.87 9.71 2.40
C GLY A 322 -8.02 9.31 3.85
N CYS A 323 -7.16 8.45 4.38
CA CYS A 323 -7.44 7.73 5.61
C CYS A 323 -6.47 8.06 6.75
N VAL A 324 -7.00 7.96 7.98
CA VAL A 324 -6.22 7.83 9.21
C VAL A 324 -6.09 6.35 9.55
N GLN A 325 -4.88 5.90 9.83
CA GLN A 325 -4.59 4.57 10.38
C GLN A 325 -4.40 4.66 11.88
N ALA A 326 -4.97 3.73 12.63
CA ALA A 326 -4.81 3.70 14.08
C ALA A 326 -4.66 2.27 14.63
N LEU A 327 -3.81 2.15 15.67
CA LEU A 327 -3.77 1.02 16.59
C LEU A 327 -4.54 1.39 17.85
N VAL A 328 -5.71 0.79 18.01
CA VAL A 328 -6.68 1.10 19.07
C VAL A 328 -6.74 -0.06 20.05
N PRO A 329 -6.75 0.15 21.38
CA PRO A 329 -7.04 -0.92 22.33
C PRO A 329 -8.33 -1.65 21.94
N THR A 330 -8.29 -2.98 21.92
CA THR A 330 -9.39 -3.79 21.37
C THR A 330 -10.70 -3.57 22.12
N ASP A 331 -10.64 -3.36 23.45
CA ASP A 331 -11.78 -3.04 24.29
C ASP A 331 -12.36 -1.63 24.05
N TYR A 332 -11.53 -0.70 23.57
CA TYR A 332 -11.94 0.68 23.25
C TYR A 332 -12.33 0.89 21.77
N PHE A 333 -12.13 -0.09 20.90
CA PHE A 333 -12.34 0.06 19.46
C PHE A 333 -13.77 0.51 19.09
N ARG A 334 -14.79 0.00 19.77
CA ARG A 334 -16.19 0.38 19.47
C ARG A 334 -16.47 1.86 19.73
N ASP A 335 -15.92 2.42 20.81
CA ASP A 335 -16.11 3.82 21.14
C ASP A 335 -15.32 4.74 20.20
N TYR A 336 -14.08 4.34 19.85
CA TYR A 336 -13.27 5.02 18.86
C TYR A 336 -13.99 5.04 17.49
N ALA A 337 -14.44 3.90 17.00
CA ALA A 337 -15.13 3.79 15.71
C ALA A 337 -16.41 4.65 15.68
N ARG A 338 -17.21 4.62 16.76
CA ARG A 338 -18.41 5.46 16.89
C ARG A 338 -18.09 6.96 16.78
N ALA A 339 -17.02 7.41 17.44
CA ALA A 339 -16.61 8.81 17.39
C ALA A 339 -16.12 9.23 16.00
N MET A 340 -15.36 8.36 15.33
CA MET A 340 -14.91 8.60 13.95
C MET A 340 -16.10 8.59 12.97
N ASP A 341 -17.01 7.64 13.09
CA ASP A 341 -18.22 7.54 12.26
C ASP A 341 -19.13 8.76 12.43
N ALA A 342 -19.25 9.30 13.64
CA ALA A 342 -20.01 10.52 13.91
C ALA A 342 -19.41 11.75 13.19
N SER A 343 -18.10 11.75 12.96
CA SER A 343 -17.39 12.88 12.35
C SER A 343 -17.26 12.76 10.82
N PHE A 344 -17.11 11.52 10.31
CA PHE A 344 -16.79 11.28 8.88
C PHE A 344 -17.83 10.46 8.13
N GLY A 345 -18.91 10.05 8.79
CA GLY A 345 -20.01 9.28 8.20
C GLY A 345 -20.03 7.83 8.63
N LEU A 346 -21.19 7.22 8.53
CA LEU A 346 -21.43 5.84 8.95
C LEU A 346 -20.48 4.84 8.26
N ASN A 347 -19.86 3.98 9.05
CA ASN A 347 -18.86 2.99 8.60
C ASN A 347 -17.60 3.62 7.97
N SER A 348 -17.25 4.85 8.32
CA SER A 348 -15.98 5.45 7.92
C SER A 348 -14.80 4.75 8.59
N CYS A 349 -14.96 4.32 9.85
CA CYS A 349 -13.94 3.57 10.58
C CYS A 349 -14.15 2.05 10.49
N CYS A 350 -13.19 1.38 9.89
CA CYS A 350 -13.25 -0.07 9.67
C CYS A 350 -12.06 -0.78 10.31
N LYS A 351 -12.33 -1.87 11.04
CA LYS A 351 -11.28 -2.81 11.46
C LYS A 351 -10.71 -3.52 10.24
N ILE A 352 -9.37 -3.54 10.14
CA ILE A 352 -8.66 -4.20 9.03
C ILE A 352 -7.77 -5.37 9.46
N MET A 353 -7.39 -5.40 10.77
CA MET A 353 -6.68 -6.56 11.37
C MET A 353 -7.18 -6.81 12.80
#